data_37658afb74e2626a9e25e39bf322e171
#
_entry.id   37658afb74e2626a9e25e39bf322e171
#
_cell.length_a   1.000
_cell.length_b   1.000
_cell.length_c   1.000
_cell.angle_alpha   90.00
_cell.angle_beta   90.00
_cell.angle_gamma   90.00
#
_symmetry.space_group_name_H-M   'P 1'
#
loop_
_entity.id
_entity.type
_entity.pdbx_description
1 polymer ?
#
loop_
_entity_poly.entity_id
_entity_poly.type
_entity_poly.pdbx_seq_one_letter_code
_entity_poly.pdbx_strand_id
1 'polypeptide(L)'
;ERAGRARGEGNQLMAEFEFDPGNMPGARMKVVGVGGGGGNAVNRMIDEELEGVEFISVNTDAQALKQNKSGTKLQIGKKLTRGLGAGARPEIGRAALEESREEVARVVEGADLVFVTAGMGGGTGTGAAPLIGAMAREMGALTIAIVTKPFLFEGRKRMRQAEEGLVELKEAVDTVIVVPNERLLSVVGRGTTFKDALKKADEVLLNATRAYLDVHTALQQ
;
A
#
# COMPACT_ATOMS: atom_id res chain seq x y z
N GLU A 1 30.87 -63.65 -36.19
CA GLU A 1 31.25 -63.85 -34.75
C GLU A 1 31.37 -62.47 -34.05
N ARG A 2 30.59 -62.38 -33.00
CA ARG A 2 30.64 -61.46 -31.88
C ARG A 2 29.99 -60.07 -32.04
N ALA A 3 28.80 -60.08 -31.51
CA ALA A 3 28.10 -58.92 -30.98
C ALA A 3 28.89 -58.13 -29.97
N GLY A 4 28.84 -56.81 -30.09
CA GLY A 4 29.29 -55.86 -29.08
C GLY A 4 28.16 -54.89 -28.81
N ARG A 5 27.46 -55.08 -27.71
CA ARG A 5 26.42 -54.20 -27.18
C ARG A 5 27.03 -52.88 -26.74
N ALA A 6 26.64 -51.79 -27.35
CA ALA A 6 26.75 -50.47 -26.72
C ALA A 6 25.46 -50.22 -25.93
N ARG A 7 25.57 -50.30 -24.61
CA ARG A 7 24.55 -49.86 -23.65
C ARG A 7 24.58 -48.36 -23.57
N GLY A 8 23.40 -47.80 -23.59
CA GLY A 8 23.14 -46.39 -23.49
C GLY A 8 23.59 -45.77 -22.14
N GLU A 9 24.14 -44.61 -22.26
CA GLU A 9 24.26 -43.65 -21.18
C GLU A 9 23.28 -42.49 -21.52
N GLY A 10 22.04 -42.73 -21.16
CA GLY A 10 21.02 -41.71 -21.12
C GLY A 10 20.38 -41.76 -19.75
N ASN A 11 20.96 -41.12 -18.79
CA ASN A 11 20.25 -40.64 -17.64
C ASN A 11 21.24 -40.03 -16.64
N GLN A 12 21.18 -38.75 -16.45
CA GLN A 12 21.40 -38.10 -15.16
C GLN A 12 21.60 -36.61 -15.35
N LEU A 13 20.50 -35.89 -15.45
CA LEU A 13 20.42 -34.49 -15.04
C LEU A 13 18.96 -34.19 -14.69
N MET A 14 18.39 -35.01 -13.81
CA MET A 14 17.30 -34.58 -12.96
C MET A 14 17.99 -34.04 -11.70
N ALA A 15 18.22 -32.73 -11.68
CA ALA A 15 18.50 -32.07 -10.43
C ALA A 15 17.28 -32.31 -9.53
N GLU A 16 17.45 -33.15 -8.51
CA GLU A 16 16.51 -33.22 -7.41
C GLU A 16 16.51 -31.84 -6.74
N PHE A 17 15.53 -31.04 -7.08
CA PHE A 17 15.17 -29.90 -6.23
C PHE A 17 14.55 -30.49 -4.97
N GLU A 18 15.34 -30.69 -3.94
CA GLU A 18 14.80 -30.87 -2.60
C GLU A 18 14.13 -29.56 -2.19
N PHE A 19 12.82 -29.54 -2.30
CA PHE A 19 12.02 -28.52 -1.63
C PHE A 19 12.15 -28.78 -0.12
N ASP A 20 12.93 -27.92 0.56
CA ASP A 20 12.93 -27.84 2.01
C ASP A 20 11.70 -27.02 2.45
N PRO A 21 10.61 -27.67 2.91
CA PRO A 21 9.39 -26.94 3.32
C PRO A 21 9.60 -26.12 4.60
N GLY A 22 10.76 -26.23 5.26
CA GLY A 22 11.07 -25.49 6.49
C GLY A 22 11.79 -24.16 6.27
N ASN A 23 12.22 -23.83 5.06
CA ASN A 23 13.06 -22.67 4.78
C ASN A 23 12.62 -21.83 3.56
N MET A 24 11.35 -21.85 3.20
CA MET A 24 10.82 -20.81 2.35
C MET A 24 10.61 -19.56 3.20
N PRO A 25 11.37 -18.47 2.96
CA PRO A 25 11.00 -17.20 3.59
C PRO A 25 9.57 -16.89 3.13
N GLY A 26 8.64 -16.77 4.07
CA GLY A 26 7.28 -16.37 3.78
C GLY A 26 7.28 -15.11 2.93
N ALA A 27 6.25 -14.89 2.11
CA ALA A 27 6.14 -13.71 1.27
C ALA A 27 6.37 -12.45 2.12
N ARG A 28 7.24 -11.58 1.63
CA ARG A 28 7.53 -10.29 2.27
C ARG A 28 6.44 -9.30 1.89
N MET A 29 5.61 -8.98 2.86
CA MET A 29 4.46 -8.13 2.68
C MET A 29 4.67 -6.78 3.35
N LYS A 30 4.38 -5.70 2.64
CA LYS A 30 4.50 -4.32 3.13
C LYS A 30 3.18 -3.58 2.98
N VAL A 31 2.84 -2.78 3.97
CA VAL A 31 1.72 -1.83 3.93
C VAL A 31 2.30 -0.44 3.95
N VAL A 32 2.05 0.32 2.89
CA VAL A 32 2.51 1.71 2.74
C VAL A 32 1.32 2.64 2.90
N GLY A 33 1.27 3.34 4.01
CA GLY A 33 0.29 4.39 4.28
C GLY A 33 0.78 5.73 3.73
N VAL A 34 0.02 6.34 2.82
CA VAL A 34 0.41 7.56 2.10
C VAL A 34 -0.46 8.74 2.51
N GLY A 35 0.18 9.80 2.98
CA GLY A 35 -0.48 11.00 3.47
C GLY A 35 -1.20 10.80 4.82
N GLY A 36 -1.99 11.78 5.23
CA GLY A 36 -2.66 11.74 6.52
C GLY A 36 -3.64 10.58 6.69
N GLY A 37 -4.50 10.36 5.71
CA GLY A 37 -5.46 9.25 5.72
C GLY A 37 -4.79 7.87 5.74
N GLY A 38 -3.78 7.66 4.89
CA GLY A 38 -3.01 6.43 4.88
C GLY A 38 -2.25 6.18 6.17
N GLY A 39 -1.64 7.23 6.74
CA GLY A 39 -0.95 7.16 8.03
C GLY A 39 -1.88 6.81 9.20
N ASN A 40 -3.09 7.35 9.22
CA ASN A 40 -4.10 7.01 10.23
C ASN A 40 -4.57 5.56 10.10
N ALA A 41 -4.78 5.09 8.86
CA ALA A 41 -5.14 3.69 8.62
C ALA A 41 -4.04 2.73 9.10
N VAL A 42 -2.77 3.05 8.83
CA VAL A 42 -1.63 2.27 9.34
C VAL A 42 -1.58 2.27 10.86
N ASN A 43 -1.78 3.41 11.52
CA ASN A 43 -1.87 3.46 12.98
C ASN A 43 -2.96 2.53 13.51
N ARG A 44 -4.12 2.51 12.86
CA ARG A 44 -5.23 1.61 13.22
C ARG A 44 -4.86 0.14 13.04
N MET A 45 -4.19 -0.21 11.94
CA MET A 45 -3.73 -1.58 11.68
C MET A 45 -2.75 -2.05 12.76
N ILE A 46 -1.85 -1.18 13.20
CA ILE A 46 -0.89 -1.47 14.27
C ILE A 46 -1.61 -1.62 15.63
N ASP A 47 -2.55 -0.75 15.94
CA ASP A 47 -3.32 -0.81 17.19
C ASP A 47 -4.18 -2.07 17.30
N GLU A 48 -4.65 -2.59 16.16
CA GLU A 48 -5.41 -3.84 16.06
C GLU A 48 -4.51 -5.07 15.83
N GLU A 49 -3.21 -4.91 16.03
CA GLU A 49 -2.22 -6.00 15.98
C GLU A 49 -2.24 -6.81 14.67
N LEU A 50 -2.39 -6.13 13.52
CA LEU A 50 -2.27 -6.79 12.22
C LEU A 50 -0.83 -7.27 12.04
N GLU A 51 -0.65 -8.58 11.96
CA GLU A 51 0.66 -9.25 11.88
C GLU A 51 1.03 -9.63 10.44
N GLY A 52 2.28 -10.04 10.25
CA GLY A 52 2.78 -10.58 8.99
C GLY A 52 3.13 -9.53 7.93
N VAL A 53 3.11 -8.25 8.27
CA VAL A 53 3.43 -7.15 7.37
C VAL A 53 4.41 -6.15 8.00
N GLU A 54 5.22 -5.53 7.17
CA GLU A 54 6.01 -4.36 7.53
C GLU A 54 5.19 -3.11 7.26
N PHE A 55 5.09 -2.22 8.23
CA PHE A 55 4.38 -0.95 8.09
C PHE A 55 5.32 0.19 7.75
N ILE A 56 4.97 0.92 6.69
CA ILE A 56 5.68 2.10 6.20
C ILE A 56 4.69 3.24 6.11
N SER A 57 5.03 4.40 6.66
CA SER A 57 4.25 5.62 6.50
C SER A 57 5.04 6.68 5.73
N VAL A 58 4.44 7.20 4.69
CA VAL A 58 5.01 8.22 3.79
C VAL A 58 4.15 9.47 3.86
N ASN A 59 4.74 10.59 4.20
CA ASN A 59 4.00 11.85 4.27
C ASN A 59 4.91 13.06 4.01
N THR A 60 4.31 14.16 3.60
CA THR A 60 4.92 15.50 3.52
C THR A 60 4.82 16.27 4.84
N ASP A 61 3.92 15.84 5.73
CA ASP A 61 3.70 16.44 7.05
C ASP A 61 4.58 15.75 8.09
N ALA A 62 5.59 16.49 8.58
CA ALA A 62 6.55 15.97 9.56
C ALA A 62 5.92 15.73 10.94
N GLN A 63 4.91 16.52 11.33
CA GLN A 63 4.23 16.33 12.61
C GLN A 63 3.37 15.09 12.61
N ALA A 64 2.62 14.86 11.52
CA ALA A 64 1.85 13.63 11.36
C ALA A 64 2.75 12.38 11.41
N LEU A 65 3.94 12.43 10.82
CA LEU A 65 4.90 11.33 10.89
C LEU A 65 5.46 11.10 12.29
N LYS A 66 5.67 12.14 13.08
CA LYS A 66 6.12 11.98 14.48
C LYS A 66 5.13 11.20 15.32
N GLN A 67 3.83 11.39 15.08
CA GLN A 67 2.75 10.73 15.79
C GLN A 67 2.38 9.36 15.22
N ASN A 68 2.93 9.03 14.06
CA ASN A 68 2.68 7.76 13.40
C ASN A 68 3.40 6.61 14.12
N LYS A 69 2.79 5.43 14.14
CA LYS A 69 3.25 4.24 14.87
C LYS A 69 4.05 3.26 14.00
N SER A 70 4.15 3.50 12.69
CA SER A 70 4.89 2.59 11.79
C SER A 70 6.37 2.48 12.16
N GLY A 71 6.94 1.31 11.92
CA GLY A 71 8.36 1.05 12.14
C GLY A 71 9.24 1.85 11.17
N THR A 72 8.77 2.06 9.94
CA THR A 72 9.45 2.87 8.92
C THR A 72 8.63 4.11 8.61
N LYS A 73 9.23 5.28 8.77
CA LYS A 73 8.60 6.57 8.52
C LYS A 73 9.44 7.35 7.51
N LEU A 74 8.83 7.77 6.43
CA LEU A 74 9.53 8.49 5.37
C LEU A 74 8.86 9.84 5.11
N GLN A 75 9.57 10.92 5.39
CA GLN A 75 9.18 12.26 5.00
C GLN A 75 9.61 12.51 3.56
N ILE A 76 8.64 12.76 2.68
CA ILE A 76 8.89 13.13 1.28
C ILE A 76 8.78 14.63 1.08
N GLY A 77 9.47 15.16 0.08
CA GLY A 77 9.42 16.57 -0.28
C GLY A 77 9.93 17.50 0.81
N LYS A 78 10.99 17.13 1.53
CA LYS A 78 11.56 17.90 2.64
C LYS A 78 11.91 19.33 2.26
N LYS A 79 12.48 19.52 1.08
CA LYS A 79 12.83 20.85 0.55
C LYS A 79 11.60 21.59 0.05
N LEU A 80 10.74 20.89 -0.69
CA LEU A 80 9.55 21.45 -1.31
C LEU A 80 8.51 21.93 -0.30
N THR A 81 8.20 21.10 0.72
CA THR A 81 7.12 21.39 1.68
C THR A 81 7.61 21.86 3.04
N ARG A 82 8.88 21.70 3.36
CA ARG A 82 9.48 22.01 4.67
C ARG A 82 8.74 21.34 5.85
N GLY A 83 8.15 20.16 5.59
CA GLY A 83 7.40 19.43 6.61
C GLY A 83 5.99 19.94 6.90
N LEU A 84 5.49 20.90 6.12
CA LEU A 84 4.18 21.54 6.33
C LEU A 84 3.02 20.85 5.58
N GLY A 85 3.31 19.75 4.90
CA GLY A 85 2.30 19.04 4.10
C GLY A 85 2.13 19.61 2.70
N ALA A 86 1.26 18.99 1.90
CA ALA A 86 1.01 19.35 0.49
C ALA A 86 -0.13 20.38 0.31
N GLY A 87 -0.78 20.83 1.38
CA GLY A 87 -1.82 21.86 1.32
C GLY A 87 -3.03 21.47 0.45
N ALA A 88 -3.46 20.22 0.49
CA ALA A 88 -4.55 19.68 -0.33
C ALA A 88 -4.35 19.86 -1.85
N ARG A 89 -3.10 19.88 -2.31
CA ARG A 89 -2.71 19.99 -3.72
C ARG A 89 -1.99 18.73 -4.18
N PRO A 90 -2.63 17.88 -5.01
CA PRO A 90 -2.03 16.63 -5.49
C PRO A 90 -0.73 16.82 -6.27
N GLU A 91 -0.60 17.92 -7.03
CA GLU A 91 0.61 18.27 -7.75
C GLU A 91 1.82 18.47 -6.83
N ILE A 92 1.59 18.97 -5.62
CA ILE A 92 2.64 19.10 -4.59
C ILE A 92 2.98 17.73 -4.01
N GLY A 93 1.99 16.89 -3.76
CA GLY A 93 2.21 15.51 -3.29
C GLY A 93 3.03 14.70 -4.29
N ARG A 94 2.73 14.82 -5.58
CA ARG A 94 3.48 14.19 -6.67
C ARG A 94 4.92 14.70 -6.71
N ALA A 95 5.13 16.01 -6.72
CA ALA A 95 6.45 16.63 -6.76
C ALA A 95 7.28 16.27 -5.52
N ALA A 96 6.65 16.17 -4.35
CA ALA A 96 7.30 15.74 -3.12
C ALA A 96 7.81 14.30 -3.21
N LEU A 97 7.04 13.41 -3.82
CA LEU A 97 7.50 12.05 -4.06
C LEU A 97 8.66 12.00 -5.04
N GLU A 98 8.59 12.74 -6.15
CA GLU A 98 9.69 12.80 -7.12
C GLU A 98 10.99 13.29 -6.48
N GLU A 99 10.93 14.26 -5.58
CA GLU A 99 12.10 14.72 -4.80
C GLU A 99 12.73 13.60 -3.98
N SER A 100 11.92 12.69 -3.45
CA SER A 100 12.33 11.61 -2.53
C SER A 100 12.24 10.22 -3.16
N ARG A 101 12.20 10.12 -4.48
CA ARG A 101 11.94 8.88 -5.22
C ARG A 101 12.89 7.74 -4.84
N GLU A 102 14.17 8.03 -4.70
CA GLU A 102 15.18 7.01 -4.34
C GLU A 102 14.98 6.49 -2.91
N GLU A 103 14.62 7.36 -1.97
CA GLU A 103 14.35 6.96 -0.59
C GLU A 103 13.11 6.05 -0.52
N VAL A 104 12.06 6.39 -1.28
CA VAL A 104 10.84 5.57 -1.38
C VAL A 104 11.14 4.22 -2.01
N ALA A 105 11.93 4.19 -3.09
CA ALA A 105 12.33 2.95 -3.74
C ALA A 105 13.01 1.98 -2.77
N ARG A 106 13.94 2.46 -1.95
CA ARG A 106 14.65 1.63 -0.96
C ARG A 106 13.73 1.00 0.08
N VAL A 107 12.69 1.71 0.54
CA VAL A 107 11.80 1.17 1.58
C VAL A 107 10.77 0.19 1.01
N VAL A 108 10.47 0.28 -0.28
CA VAL A 108 9.54 -0.63 -0.98
C VAL A 108 10.26 -1.86 -1.53
N GLU A 109 11.56 -1.74 -1.80
CA GLU A 109 12.36 -2.80 -2.41
C GLU A 109 12.27 -4.12 -1.64
N GLY A 110 12.25 -5.21 -2.40
CA GLY A 110 12.30 -6.57 -1.87
C GLY A 110 10.95 -7.10 -1.36
N ALA A 111 9.86 -6.37 -1.50
CA ALA A 111 8.53 -6.88 -1.18
C ALA A 111 7.99 -7.79 -2.30
N ASP A 112 7.30 -8.84 -1.90
CA ASP A 112 6.55 -9.71 -2.81
C ASP A 112 5.12 -9.21 -3.00
N LEU A 113 4.55 -8.59 -1.96
CA LEU A 113 3.23 -7.99 -1.95
C LEU A 113 3.28 -6.61 -1.26
N VAL A 114 2.74 -5.60 -1.93
CA VAL A 114 2.64 -4.23 -1.40
C VAL A 114 1.19 -3.78 -1.39
N PHE A 115 0.72 -3.41 -0.21
CA PHE A 115 -0.54 -2.67 -0.06
C PHE A 115 -0.24 -1.18 0.00
N VAL A 116 -0.89 -0.40 -0.85
CA VAL A 116 -0.86 1.06 -0.80
C VAL A 116 -2.18 1.55 -0.26
N THR A 117 -2.17 2.21 0.89
CA THR A 117 -3.39 2.77 1.49
C THR A 117 -3.33 4.29 1.56
N ALA A 118 -4.39 4.95 1.16
CA ALA A 118 -4.48 6.40 1.15
C ALA A 118 -5.94 6.89 1.23
N GLY A 119 -6.12 8.08 1.78
CA GLY A 119 -7.36 8.84 1.60
C GLY A 119 -7.22 9.70 0.35
N MET A 120 -8.01 9.41 -0.68
CA MET A 120 -7.99 10.17 -1.92
C MET A 120 -8.75 11.50 -1.76
N GLY A 121 -8.31 12.51 -2.50
CA GLY A 121 -8.86 13.87 -2.46
C GLY A 121 -8.02 14.89 -1.70
N GLY A 122 -7.01 14.43 -0.94
CA GLY A 122 -5.99 15.29 -0.33
C GLY A 122 -4.81 15.55 -1.27
N GLY A 123 -3.76 16.16 -0.75
CA GLY A 123 -2.57 16.46 -1.53
C GLY A 123 -1.61 15.26 -1.63
N THR A 124 -1.06 14.84 -0.50
CA THR A 124 -0.02 13.81 -0.47
C THR A 124 -0.54 12.45 -0.92
N GLY A 125 -1.66 11.97 -0.35
CA GLY A 125 -2.22 10.66 -0.71
C GLY A 125 -2.57 10.57 -2.18
N THR A 126 -3.30 11.56 -2.70
CA THR A 126 -3.75 11.60 -4.10
C THR A 126 -2.59 11.68 -5.09
N GLY A 127 -1.60 12.53 -4.80
CA GLY A 127 -0.47 12.77 -5.70
C GLY A 127 0.61 11.70 -5.64
N ALA A 128 0.90 11.17 -4.47
CA ALA A 128 2.02 10.25 -4.25
C ALA A 128 1.64 8.77 -4.36
N ALA A 129 0.42 8.38 -3.97
CA ALA A 129 0.03 6.96 -3.96
C ALA A 129 0.14 6.29 -5.35
N PRO A 130 -0.28 6.90 -6.46
CA PRO A 130 -0.10 6.31 -7.78
C PRO A 130 1.37 6.04 -8.12
N LEU A 131 2.27 6.95 -7.79
CA LEU A 131 3.69 6.80 -8.05
C LEU A 131 4.32 5.70 -7.19
N ILE A 132 3.96 5.60 -5.92
CA ILE A 132 4.42 4.52 -5.03
C ILE A 132 3.92 3.17 -5.57
N GLY A 133 2.67 3.10 -5.98
CA GLY A 133 2.10 1.89 -6.57
C GLY A 133 2.83 1.46 -7.84
N ALA A 134 3.09 2.39 -8.75
CA ALA A 134 3.85 2.13 -9.96
C ALA A 134 5.27 1.62 -9.64
N MET A 135 5.96 2.24 -8.69
CA MET A 135 7.30 1.83 -8.27
C MET A 135 7.31 0.41 -7.71
N ALA A 136 6.36 0.07 -6.83
CA ALA A 136 6.24 -1.26 -6.26
C ALA A 136 6.00 -2.33 -7.35
N ARG A 137 5.10 -2.05 -8.27
CA ARG A 137 4.78 -2.92 -9.40
C ARG A 137 5.97 -3.11 -10.34
N GLU A 138 6.69 -2.05 -10.66
CA GLU A 138 7.90 -2.09 -11.50
C GLU A 138 9.01 -2.92 -10.87
N MET A 139 9.08 -2.97 -9.52
CA MET A 139 10.02 -3.81 -8.77
C MET A 139 9.58 -5.28 -8.66
N GLY A 140 8.45 -5.66 -9.27
CA GLY A 140 7.96 -7.03 -9.31
C GLY A 140 7.03 -7.43 -8.17
N ALA A 141 6.65 -6.51 -7.27
CA ALA A 141 5.69 -6.79 -6.22
C ALA A 141 4.25 -6.85 -6.77
N LEU A 142 3.46 -7.81 -6.31
CA LEU A 142 2.00 -7.72 -6.46
C LEU A 142 1.53 -6.50 -5.68
N THR A 143 0.89 -5.56 -6.36
CA THR A 143 0.57 -4.26 -5.78
C THR A 143 -0.93 -4.03 -5.74
N ILE A 144 -1.46 -3.83 -4.55
CA ILE A 144 -2.87 -3.64 -4.28
C ILE A 144 -3.06 -2.31 -3.58
N ALA A 145 -3.88 -1.44 -4.17
CA ALA A 145 -4.27 -0.19 -3.53
C ALA A 145 -5.64 -0.35 -2.85
N ILE A 146 -5.71 0.05 -1.59
CA ILE A 146 -6.95 0.10 -0.82
C ILE A 146 -7.11 1.53 -0.33
N VAL A 147 -8.06 2.25 -0.92
CA VAL A 147 -8.18 3.70 -0.75
C VAL A 147 -9.63 4.13 -0.50
N THR A 148 -9.79 5.30 0.14
CA THR A 148 -11.09 5.89 0.37
C THR A 148 -11.36 7.05 -0.59
N LYS A 149 -12.64 7.23 -0.96
CA LYS A 149 -13.14 8.47 -1.57
C LYS A 149 -13.69 9.37 -0.46
N PRO A 150 -13.53 10.71 -0.58
CA PRO A 150 -13.98 11.64 0.44
C PRO A 150 -15.50 11.63 0.60
N PHE A 151 -15.98 12.09 1.76
CA PHE A 151 -17.38 12.37 1.98
C PHE A 151 -17.85 13.53 1.10
N LEU A 152 -19.11 13.56 0.74
CA LEU A 152 -19.69 14.65 -0.07
C LEU A 152 -19.55 16.02 0.60
N PHE A 153 -19.65 16.09 1.93
CA PHE A 153 -19.49 17.34 2.67
C PHE A 153 -18.04 17.88 2.70
N GLU A 154 -17.06 17.10 2.30
CA GLU A 154 -15.67 17.58 2.14
C GLU A 154 -15.51 18.47 0.90
N GLY A 155 -16.50 18.52 0.05
CA GLY A 155 -16.61 19.43 -1.07
C GLY A 155 -16.25 18.84 -2.43
N ARG A 156 -16.77 19.48 -3.46
CA ARG A 156 -16.63 19.03 -4.86
C ARG A 156 -15.18 19.01 -5.34
N LYS A 157 -14.36 19.93 -4.86
CA LYS A 157 -12.94 20.01 -5.23
C LYS A 157 -12.21 18.74 -4.79
N ARG A 158 -12.41 18.32 -3.53
CA ARG A 158 -11.76 17.10 -3.01
C ARG A 158 -12.26 15.85 -3.75
N MET A 159 -13.54 15.78 -4.06
CA MET A 159 -14.08 14.65 -4.81
C MET A 159 -13.49 14.58 -6.21
N ARG A 160 -13.39 15.69 -6.93
CA ARG A 160 -12.75 15.74 -8.26
C ARG A 160 -11.29 15.29 -8.20
N GLN A 161 -10.51 15.82 -7.25
CA GLN A 161 -9.14 15.42 -7.06
C GLN A 161 -9.01 13.91 -6.76
N ALA A 162 -9.93 13.36 -5.96
CA ALA A 162 -9.97 11.93 -5.68
C ALA A 162 -10.24 11.11 -6.95
N GLU A 163 -11.19 11.54 -7.78
CA GLU A 163 -11.53 10.84 -9.03
C GLU A 163 -10.37 10.87 -10.04
N GLU A 164 -9.73 12.01 -10.21
CA GLU A 164 -8.54 12.14 -11.06
C GLU A 164 -7.40 11.23 -10.57
N GLY A 165 -7.10 11.26 -9.28
CA GLY A 165 -6.06 10.41 -8.69
C GLY A 165 -6.39 8.91 -8.75
N LEU A 166 -7.67 8.54 -8.69
CA LEU A 166 -8.11 7.16 -8.84
C LEU A 166 -7.90 6.62 -10.26
N VAL A 167 -8.05 7.45 -11.29
CA VAL A 167 -7.74 7.06 -12.67
C VAL A 167 -6.26 6.70 -12.78
N GLU A 168 -5.37 7.55 -12.28
CA GLU A 168 -3.93 7.27 -12.29
C GLU A 168 -3.57 6.04 -11.45
N LEU A 169 -4.18 5.88 -10.29
CA LEU A 169 -3.92 4.75 -9.40
C LEU A 169 -4.31 3.41 -10.04
N LYS A 170 -5.45 3.37 -10.75
CA LYS A 170 -5.91 2.15 -11.46
C LYS A 170 -4.95 1.70 -12.55
N GLU A 171 -4.27 2.62 -13.20
CA GLU A 171 -3.25 2.31 -14.21
C GLU A 171 -1.93 1.86 -13.59
N ALA A 172 -1.64 2.36 -12.39
CA ALA A 172 -0.36 2.17 -11.71
C ALA A 172 -0.22 0.84 -10.97
N VAL A 173 -1.32 0.25 -10.48
CA VAL A 173 -1.31 -0.95 -9.63
C VAL A 173 -2.07 -2.12 -10.26
N ASP A 174 -1.90 -3.32 -9.68
CA ASP A 174 -2.58 -4.52 -10.18
C ASP A 174 -4.06 -4.55 -9.82
N THR A 175 -4.40 -4.11 -8.61
CA THR A 175 -5.79 -4.08 -8.12
C THR A 175 -6.04 -2.84 -7.28
N VAL A 176 -7.19 -2.20 -7.47
CA VAL A 176 -7.66 -1.09 -6.65
C VAL A 176 -8.98 -1.45 -5.99
N ILE A 177 -9.03 -1.33 -4.67
CA ILE A 177 -10.25 -1.40 -3.88
C ILE A 177 -10.58 0.01 -3.42
N VAL A 178 -11.73 0.51 -3.84
CA VAL A 178 -12.19 1.86 -3.50
C VAL A 178 -13.32 1.78 -2.49
N VAL A 179 -13.15 2.43 -1.34
CA VAL A 179 -14.17 2.55 -0.32
C VAL A 179 -14.74 3.97 -0.34
N PRO A 180 -15.99 4.18 -0.82
CA PRO A 180 -16.61 5.48 -0.75
C PRO A 180 -16.99 5.80 0.69
N ASN A 181 -16.41 6.84 1.30
CA ASN A 181 -16.73 7.23 2.68
C ASN A 181 -18.22 7.50 2.89
N GLU A 182 -18.90 8.00 1.89
CA GLU A 182 -20.37 8.24 1.93
C GLU A 182 -21.16 6.98 2.31
N ARG A 183 -20.71 5.81 1.89
CA ARG A 183 -21.32 4.54 2.25
C ARG A 183 -21.24 4.24 3.75
N LEU A 184 -20.25 4.79 4.43
CA LEU A 184 -20.05 4.59 5.86
C LEU A 184 -21.08 5.36 6.69
N LEU A 185 -21.63 6.44 6.17
CA LEU A 185 -22.66 7.23 6.85
C LEU A 185 -23.96 6.45 7.06
N SER A 186 -24.25 5.48 6.21
CA SER A 186 -25.42 4.60 6.37
C SER A 186 -25.27 3.57 7.49
N VAL A 187 -24.03 3.31 7.90
CA VAL A 187 -23.69 2.29 8.93
C VAL A 187 -23.49 2.94 10.30
N VAL A 188 -23.11 4.22 10.34
CA VAL A 188 -22.95 4.97 11.59
C VAL A 188 -24.28 5.61 11.99
N GLY A 189 -24.65 5.50 13.27
CA GLY A 189 -25.91 6.00 13.78
C GLY A 189 -26.06 7.53 13.69
N ARG A 190 -27.29 8.02 13.85
CA ARG A 190 -27.56 9.46 13.95
C ARG A 190 -26.80 10.05 15.15
N GLY A 191 -26.14 11.20 14.94
CA GLY A 191 -25.32 11.83 15.97
C GLY A 191 -23.84 11.48 15.95
N THR A 192 -23.39 10.69 14.97
CA THR A 192 -21.98 10.39 14.75
C THR A 192 -21.20 11.66 14.40
N THR A 193 -20.08 11.88 15.09
CA THR A 193 -19.19 13.00 14.79
C THR A 193 -18.39 12.76 13.51
N PHE A 194 -17.87 13.85 12.90
CA PHE A 194 -16.96 13.76 11.76
C PHE A 194 -15.74 12.88 12.08
N LYS A 195 -15.19 13.03 13.28
CA LYS A 195 -14.06 12.23 13.76
C LYS A 195 -14.38 10.74 13.81
N ASP A 196 -15.57 10.38 14.25
CA ASP A 196 -16.00 8.98 14.33
C ASP A 196 -16.24 8.39 12.92
N ALA A 197 -16.76 9.20 11.99
CA ALA A 197 -16.90 8.79 10.59
C ALA A 197 -15.53 8.51 9.93
N LEU A 198 -14.51 9.34 10.19
CA LEU A 198 -13.15 9.10 9.71
C LEU A 198 -12.53 7.85 10.35
N LYS A 199 -12.74 7.62 11.64
CA LYS A 199 -12.29 6.36 12.28
C LYS A 199 -12.92 5.13 11.64
N LYS A 200 -14.18 5.23 11.21
CA LYS A 200 -14.85 4.14 10.48
C LYS A 200 -14.21 3.89 9.13
N ALA A 201 -13.78 4.93 8.42
CA ALA A 201 -13.01 4.79 7.18
C ALA A 201 -11.69 4.04 7.42
N ASP A 202 -10.95 4.38 8.48
CA ASP A 202 -9.71 3.69 8.86
C ASP A 202 -9.96 2.21 9.20
N GLU A 203 -11.04 1.90 9.90
CA GLU A 203 -11.46 0.53 10.24
C GLU A 203 -11.77 -0.29 8.98
N VAL A 204 -12.42 0.30 7.99
CA VAL A 204 -12.72 -0.40 6.73
C VAL A 204 -11.44 -0.67 5.94
N LEU A 205 -10.49 0.26 5.90
CA LEU A 205 -9.18 0.04 5.29
C LEU A 205 -8.43 -1.11 5.98
N LEU A 206 -8.45 -1.17 7.29
CA LEU A 206 -7.92 -2.28 8.08
C LEU A 206 -8.56 -3.61 7.69
N ASN A 207 -9.89 -3.67 7.70
CA ASN A 207 -10.63 -4.91 7.44
C ASN A 207 -10.40 -5.42 6.01
N ALA A 208 -10.35 -4.53 5.03
CA ALA A 208 -10.04 -4.89 3.64
C ALA A 208 -8.62 -5.44 3.51
N THR A 209 -7.65 -4.81 4.15
CA THR A 209 -6.26 -5.28 4.17
C THR A 209 -6.13 -6.64 4.84
N ARG A 210 -6.76 -6.83 6.01
CA ARG A 210 -6.79 -8.10 6.74
C ARG A 210 -7.39 -9.22 5.91
N ALA A 211 -8.54 -9.00 5.30
CA ALA A 211 -9.21 -10.00 4.47
C ALA A 211 -8.33 -10.45 3.31
N TYR A 212 -7.60 -9.52 2.70
CA TYR A 212 -6.69 -9.84 1.60
C TYR A 212 -5.47 -10.65 2.07
N LEU A 213 -4.91 -10.30 3.22
CA LEU A 213 -3.80 -11.03 3.84
C LEU A 213 -4.21 -12.47 4.20
N ASP A 214 -5.39 -12.64 4.77
CA ASP A 214 -5.92 -13.96 5.18
C ASP A 214 -6.07 -14.87 3.95
N VAL A 215 -6.63 -14.35 2.86
CA VAL A 215 -6.77 -15.10 1.59
C VAL A 215 -5.40 -15.45 1.01
N HIS A 216 -4.47 -14.50 0.99
CA HIS A 216 -3.14 -14.74 0.45
C HIS A 216 -2.37 -15.79 1.26
N THR A 217 -2.43 -15.73 2.57
CA THR A 217 -1.80 -16.71 3.47
C THR A 217 -2.41 -18.10 3.30
N ALA A 218 -3.74 -18.19 3.15
CA ALA A 218 -4.43 -19.46 2.92
C ALA A 218 -4.06 -20.12 1.58
N LEU A 219 -3.72 -19.34 0.56
CA LEU A 219 -3.31 -19.86 -0.75
C LEU A 219 -1.85 -20.35 -0.78
N GLN A 220 -1.05 -20.03 0.24
CA GLN A 220 0.34 -20.45 0.37
C GLN A 220 0.53 -21.72 1.23
N GLN A 221 -0.54 -22.20 1.87
CA GLN A 221 -0.57 -23.46 2.62
C GLN A 221 -1.02 -24.64 1.73
#